data_804d9bd4ce5c6cd3ac126e9146d448c4
#
_entry.id   804d9bd4ce5c6cd3ac126e9146d448c4
#
_cell.length_a   1.000
_cell.length_b   1.000
_cell.length_c   1.000
_cell.angle_alpha   90.00
_cell.angle_beta   90.00
_cell.angle_gamma   90.00
#
_symmetry.space_group_name_H-M   'P 1'
#
loop_
_entity.id
_entity.type
_entity.pdbx_description
1 polymer ?
#
loop_
_entity_poly.entity_id
_entity_poly.type
_entity_poly.pdbx_seq_one_letter_code
_entity_poly.pdbx_strand_id
1 'polypeptide(L)'
;MCIRDRLNRVLQQVKPDEIYNLAAQSHVRISFDQPIYTTQVVAIGTLNILESMKLLCPNSRFYQASSSEMFGNSFDNDGFQRETTPMHPTSPYGCAKVYGYNITRNYRHSYNLFASNGILFNHESPRRGSNFVTNKVAKEAVRIKSVSYTHLTLPTICSV
;
A
#
# COMPACT_ATOMS: atom_id res chain seq x y z
N MET A 1 -10.35 -18.89 -14.11
CA MET A 1 -9.31 -18.02 -14.67
C MET A 1 -8.51 -17.44 -13.47
N CYS A 2 -7.23 -17.77 -13.38
CA CYS A 2 -6.36 -17.31 -12.29
C CYS A 2 -6.08 -15.80 -12.42
N ILE A 3 -5.88 -15.09 -11.31
CA ILE A 3 -5.53 -13.65 -11.30
C ILE A 3 -4.27 -13.41 -12.14
N ARG A 4 -3.29 -14.30 -12.04
CA ARG A 4 -2.05 -14.24 -12.82
C ARG A 4 -2.29 -14.35 -14.33
N ASP A 5 -3.19 -15.20 -14.77
CA ASP A 5 -3.51 -15.35 -16.21
C ASP A 5 -4.12 -14.06 -16.76
N ARG A 6 -4.95 -13.38 -15.95
CA ARG A 6 -5.55 -12.10 -16.34
C ARG A 6 -4.51 -10.98 -16.41
N LEU A 7 -3.58 -10.92 -15.45
CA LEU A 7 -2.45 -9.98 -15.48
C LEU A 7 -1.57 -10.21 -16.73
N ASN A 8 -1.21 -11.47 -17.01
CA ASN A 8 -0.41 -11.82 -18.17
C ASN A 8 -1.08 -11.35 -19.47
N ARG A 9 -2.38 -11.61 -19.62
CA ARG A 9 -3.13 -11.16 -20.80
C ARG A 9 -3.12 -9.64 -20.96
N VAL A 10 -3.32 -8.90 -19.87
CA VAL A 10 -3.30 -7.42 -19.90
C VAL A 10 -1.90 -6.92 -20.29
N LEU A 11 -0.85 -7.43 -19.66
CA LEU A 11 0.52 -7.00 -19.96
C LEU A 11 0.94 -7.34 -21.40
N GLN A 12 0.52 -8.49 -21.94
CA GLN A 12 0.75 -8.86 -23.33
C GLN A 12 0.08 -7.91 -24.34
N GLN A 13 -1.14 -7.46 -23.99
CA GLN A 13 -1.90 -6.55 -24.85
C GLN A 13 -1.38 -5.11 -24.78
N VAL A 14 -1.09 -4.62 -23.57
CA VAL A 14 -0.74 -3.21 -23.31
C VAL A 14 0.74 -2.95 -23.57
N LYS A 15 1.62 -3.91 -23.24
CA LYS A 15 3.09 -3.75 -23.30
C LYS A 15 3.55 -2.42 -22.70
N PRO A 16 3.27 -2.17 -21.40
CA PRO A 16 3.45 -0.87 -20.78
C PRO A 16 4.94 -0.51 -20.65
N ASP A 17 5.28 0.77 -20.79
CA ASP A 17 6.61 1.29 -20.45
C ASP A 17 6.80 1.43 -18.95
N GLU A 18 5.69 1.70 -18.21
CA GLU A 18 5.68 1.92 -16.78
C GLU A 18 4.52 1.17 -16.11
N ILE A 19 4.79 0.60 -14.93
CA ILE A 19 3.81 -0.11 -14.11
C ILE A 19 3.82 0.49 -12.71
N TYR A 20 2.70 1.08 -12.29
CA TYR A 20 2.49 1.61 -10.94
C TYR A 20 1.59 0.69 -10.13
N ASN A 21 2.18 -0.07 -9.21
CA ASN A 21 1.39 -0.93 -8.33
C ASN A 21 0.91 -0.15 -7.09
N LEU A 22 -0.29 0.37 -7.17
CA LEU A 22 -0.99 1.03 -6.07
C LEU A 22 -2.07 0.13 -5.45
N ALA A 23 -2.25 -1.09 -5.98
CA ALA A 23 -3.28 -2.01 -5.54
C ALA A 23 -3.01 -2.52 -4.12
N ALA A 24 -3.95 -2.31 -3.24
CA ALA A 24 -3.89 -2.79 -1.86
C ALA A 24 -5.28 -2.82 -1.21
N GLN A 25 -5.48 -3.71 -0.23
CA GLN A 25 -6.40 -3.48 0.86
C GLN A 25 -5.67 -2.54 1.84
N SER A 26 -5.95 -1.23 1.80
CA SER A 26 -5.10 -0.20 2.43
C SER A 26 -5.58 0.24 3.82
N HIS A 27 -6.66 -0.32 4.33
CA HIS A 27 -7.19 0.03 5.65
C HIS A 27 -6.56 -0.86 6.72
N VAL A 28 -5.69 -0.29 7.57
CA VAL A 28 -4.92 -1.04 8.59
C VAL A 28 -5.84 -1.85 9.49
N ARG A 29 -6.91 -1.27 10.05
CA ARG A 29 -7.84 -1.99 10.93
C ARG A 29 -8.46 -3.22 10.26
N ILE A 30 -8.89 -3.11 9.00
CA ILE A 30 -9.48 -4.23 8.25
C ILE A 30 -8.48 -5.38 8.07
N SER A 31 -7.17 -5.09 8.05
CA SER A 31 -6.17 -6.13 7.91
C SER A 31 -6.13 -7.11 9.07
N PHE A 32 -6.55 -6.71 10.28
CA PHE A 32 -6.70 -7.61 11.42
C PHE A 32 -7.93 -8.51 11.29
N ASP A 33 -9.00 -8.02 10.70
CA ASP A 33 -10.22 -8.79 10.48
C ASP A 33 -10.10 -9.74 9.26
N GLN A 34 -9.28 -9.34 8.26
CA GLN A 34 -9.08 -10.07 7.01
C GLN A 34 -7.60 -10.22 6.63
N PRO A 35 -6.77 -10.87 7.47
CA PRO A 35 -5.32 -10.93 7.26
C PRO A 35 -4.94 -11.74 6.00
N ILE A 36 -5.64 -12.83 5.72
CA ILE A 36 -5.39 -13.67 4.53
C ILE A 36 -5.66 -12.87 3.26
N TYR A 37 -6.82 -12.21 3.16
CA TYR A 37 -7.17 -11.39 2.01
C TYR A 37 -6.16 -10.24 1.82
N THR A 38 -5.79 -9.56 2.89
CA THR A 38 -4.80 -8.49 2.87
C THR A 38 -3.45 -8.99 2.34
N THR A 39 -2.97 -10.14 2.82
CA THR A 39 -1.73 -10.75 2.37
C THR A 39 -1.79 -11.15 0.89
N GLN A 40 -2.88 -11.77 0.47
CA GLN A 40 -3.07 -12.16 -0.94
C GLN A 40 -3.05 -10.96 -1.88
N VAL A 41 -3.73 -9.87 -1.53
CA VAL A 41 -3.78 -8.68 -2.37
C VAL A 41 -2.47 -7.91 -2.36
N VAL A 42 -1.90 -7.67 -1.18
CA VAL A 42 -0.75 -6.77 -1.03
C VAL A 42 0.58 -7.49 -1.30
N ALA A 43 0.81 -8.65 -0.69
CA ALA A 43 2.07 -9.38 -0.81
C ALA A 43 2.10 -10.23 -2.09
N ILE A 44 1.16 -11.18 -2.22
CA ILE A 44 1.13 -12.10 -3.36
C ILE A 44 0.75 -11.37 -4.65
N GLY A 45 -0.11 -10.34 -4.57
CA GLY A 45 -0.42 -9.46 -5.70
C GLY A 45 0.82 -8.79 -6.27
N THR A 46 1.70 -8.26 -5.43
CA THR A 46 2.99 -7.67 -5.85
C THR A 46 3.88 -8.71 -6.54
N LEU A 47 4.03 -9.90 -5.95
CA LEU A 47 4.82 -10.99 -6.55
C LEU A 47 4.27 -11.39 -7.92
N ASN A 48 2.95 -11.52 -8.06
CA ASN A 48 2.32 -11.87 -9.34
C ASN A 48 2.62 -10.84 -10.45
N ILE A 49 2.61 -9.54 -10.11
CA ILE A 49 2.93 -8.48 -11.08
C ILE A 49 4.42 -8.57 -11.48
N LEU A 50 5.32 -8.73 -10.52
CA LEU A 50 6.76 -8.83 -10.78
C LEU A 50 7.10 -10.07 -11.63
N GLU A 51 6.50 -11.22 -11.34
CA GLU A 51 6.65 -12.42 -12.18
C GLU A 51 6.13 -12.21 -13.60
N SER A 52 4.95 -11.61 -13.73
CA SER A 52 4.38 -11.32 -15.04
C SER A 52 5.23 -10.31 -15.82
N MET A 53 5.72 -9.27 -15.16
CA MET A 53 6.62 -8.27 -15.75
C MET A 53 7.92 -8.91 -16.23
N LYS A 54 8.57 -9.71 -15.38
CA LYS A 54 9.82 -10.41 -15.74
C LYS A 54 9.67 -11.24 -17.01
N LEU A 55 8.53 -11.90 -17.20
CA LEU A 55 8.29 -12.77 -18.34
C LEU A 55 7.87 -12.03 -19.61
N LEU A 56 7.11 -10.95 -19.49
CA LEU A 56 6.37 -10.37 -20.62
C LEU A 56 6.83 -8.96 -21.01
N CYS A 57 7.36 -8.19 -20.05
CA CYS A 57 7.80 -6.82 -20.27
C CYS A 57 8.99 -6.44 -19.36
N PRO A 58 10.15 -7.15 -19.48
CA PRO A 58 11.28 -6.96 -18.57
C PRO A 58 11.93 -5.56 -18.66
N ASN A 59 11.68 -4.84 -19.73
CA ASN A 59 12.20 -3.48 -19.94
C ASN A 59 11.30 -2.39 -19.35
N SER A 60 10.10 -2.73 -18.86
CA SER A 60 9.20 -1.77 -18.20
C SER A 60 9.79 -1.29 -16.86
N ARG A 61 9.44 -0.07 -16.48
CA ARG A 61 9.77 0.48 -15.17
C ARG A 61 8.64 0.17 -14.17
N PHE A 62 8.99 -0.41 -13.04
CA PHE A 62 8.04 -0.79 -12.01
C PHE A 62 8.17 0.10 -10.78
N TYR A 63 7.05 0.62 -10.30
CA TYR A 63 6.93 1.34 -9.04
C TYR A 63 6.01 0.59 -8.08
N GLN A 64 6.53 0.26 -6.90
CA GLN A 64 5.78 -0.34 -5.80
C GLN A 64 5.42 0.72 -4.76
N ALA A 65 4.14 0.94 -4.53
CA ALA A 65 3.68 1.74 -3.41
C ALA A 65 3.88 0.97 -2.10
N SER A 66 4.91 1.34 -1.37
CA SER A 66 5.17 0.88 -0.01
C SER A 66 4.55 1.84 1.01
N SER A 67 4.76 1.63 2.31
CA SER A 67 4.06 2.38 3.35
C SER A 67 4.95 2.61 4.57
N SER A 68 4.76 3.72 5.26
CA SER A 68 5.36 3.98 6.59
C SER A 68 4.95 2.96 7.64
N GLU A 69 3.80 2.27 7.46
CA GLU A 69 3.36 1.15 8.33
C GLU A 69 4.37 -0.01 8.40
N MET A 70 5.32 -0.06 7.45
CA MET A 70 6.41 -1.04 7.49
C MET A 70 7.36 -0.82 8.67
N PHE A 71 7.51 0.41 9.12
CA PHE A 71 8.37 0.74 10.26
C PHE A 71 7.74 0.39 11.61
N GLY A 72 6.38 0.33 11.67
CA GLY A 72 5.67 0.21 12.95
C GLY A 72 6.07 1.37 13.89
N ASN A 73 6.55 1.02 15.08
CA ASN A 73 7.01 1.99 16.07
C ASN A 73 8.54 2.20 16.07
N SER A 74 9.24 1.80 15.00
CA SER A 74 10.70 2.01 14.89
C SER A 74 11.02 3.41 14.42
N PHE A 75 11.97 4.03 15.09
CA PHE A 75 12.53 5.34 14.77
C PHE A 75 14.04 5.29 14.93
N ASP A 76 14.75 6.14 14.22
CA ASP A 76 16.17 6.39 14.47
C ASP A 76 16.33 7.19 15.78
N ASN A 77 17.56 7.30 16.29
CA ASN A 77 17.84 7.97 17.58
C ASN A 77 17.41 9.44 17.60
N ASP A 78 17.25 10.07 16.45
CA ASP A 78 16.80 11.46 16.30
C ASP A 78 15.26 11.60 16.09
N GLY A 79 14.52 10.49 16.23
CA GLY A 79 13.06 10.47 16.13
C GLY A 79 12.50 10.44 14.69
N PHE A 80 13.36 10.28 13.67
CA PHE A 80 12.94 10.19 12.28
C PHE A 80 12.90 8.74 11.77
N GLN A 81 12.17 8.53 10.67
CA GLN A 81 12.16 7.29 9.91
C GLN A 81 12.80 7.53 8.55
N ARG A 82 13.71 6.65 8.16
CA ARG A 82 14.49 6.71 6.91
C ARG A 82 14.48 5.35 6.23
N GLU A 83 15.03 5.27 5.03
CA GLU A 83 15.16 4.00 4.29
C GLU A 83 16.06 2.97 5.03
N THR A 84 16.89 3.44 5.96
CA THR A 84 17.77 2.61 6.80
C THR A 84 17.15 2.20 8.14
N THR A 85 16.03 2.84 8.53
CA THR A 85 15.34 2.51 9.79
C THR A 85 14.83 1.06 9.74
N PRO A 86 15.01 0.25 10.78
CA PRO A 86 14.53 -1.11 10.84
C PRO A 86 13.01 -1.21 10.66
N MET A 87 12.58 -2.18 9.86
CA MET A 87 11.16 -2.42 9.60
C MET A 87 10.60 -3.42 10.60
N HIS A 88 9.79 -2.96 11.55
CA HIS A 88 9.11 -3.77 12.57
C HIS A 88 7.59 -3.54 12.51
N PRO A 89 6.91 -4.03 11.47
CA PRO A 89 5.48 -3.79 11.27
C PRO A 89 4.65 -4.36 12.43
N THR A 90 3.64 -3.62 12.85
CA THR A 90 2.73 -3.99 13.96
C THR A 90 1.34 -4.40 13.46
N SER A 91 1.14 -4.50 12.15
CA SER A 91 -0.13 -4.91 11.55
C SER A 91 0.05 -5.91 10.42
N PRO A 92 -0.96 -6.79 10.13
CA PRO A 92 -0.92 -7.67 8.97
C PRO A 92 -0.72 -6.91 7.64
N TYR A 93 -1.28 -5.71 7.52
CA TYR A 93 -1.04 -4.81 6.39
C TYR A 93 0.42 -4.39 6.29
N GLY A 94 1.01 -3.94 7.40
CA GLY A 94 2.43 -3.58 7.46
C GLY A 94 3.34 -4.75 7.09
N CYS A 95 3.07 -5.96 7.62
CA CYS A 95 3.81 -7.19 7.27
C CYS A 95 3.73 -7.49 5.76
N ALA A 96 2.54 -7.38 5.18
CA ALA A 96 2.35 -7.60 3.74
C ALA A 96 3.08 -6.55 2.89
N LYS A 97 3.14 -5.29 3.34
CA LYS A 97 3.91 -4.22 2.70
C LYS A 97 5.42 -4.44 2.80
N VAL A 98 5.93 -4.93 3.94
CA VAL A 98 7.35 -5.33 4.10
C VAL A 98 7.71 -6.44 3.13
N TYR A 99 6.85 -7.45 2.96
CA TYR A 99 7.07 -8.48 1.94
C TYR A 99 7.14 -7.85 0.55
N GLY A 100 6.17 -7.02 0.16
CA GLY A 100 6.13 -6.34 -1.14
C GLY A 100 7.37 -5.48 -1.41
N TYR A 101 7.83 -4.75 -0.39
CA TYR A 101 9.07 -3.97 -0.44
C TYR A 101 10.30 -4.84 -0.71
N ASN A 102 10.48 -5.90 0.07
CA ASN A 102 11.65 -6.76 -0.03
C ASN A 102 11.66 -7.58 -1.33
N ILE A 103 10.51 -8.10 -1.76
CA ILE A 103 10.45 -8.86 -3.02
C ILE A 103 10.73 -7.95 -4.23
N THR A 104 10.30 -6.69 -4.20
CA THR A 104 10.63 -5.70 -5.24
C THR A 104 12.14 -5.45 -5.30
N ARG A 105 12.81 -5.28 -4.15
CA ARG A 105 14.27 -5.17 -4.08
C ARG A 105 14.97 -6.43 -4.61
N ASN A 106 14.47 -7.61 -4.22
CA ASN A 106 15.02 -8.88 -4.68
C ASN A 106 14.95 -8.99 -6.20
N TYR A 107 13.81 -8.67 -6.82
CA TYR A 107 13.65 -8.74 -8.28
C TYR A 107 14.55 -7.75 -9.01
N ARG A 108 14.77 -6.55 -8.44
CA ARG A 108 15.74 -5.60 -8.98
C ARG A 108 17.14 -6.19 -9.04
N HIS A 109 17.59 -6.81 -7.96
CA HIS A 109 18.96 -7.33 -7.86
C HIS A 109 19.15 -8.68 -8.59
N SER A 110 18.17 -9.58 -8.47
CA SER A 110 18.31 -10.95 -8.99
C SER A 110 18.00 -11.05 -10.48
N TYR A 111 17.14 -10.20 -11.00
CA TYR A 111 16.69 -10.26 -12.40
C TYR A 111 16.99 -8.99 -13.20
N ASN A 112 17.72 -8.05 -12.60
CA ASN A 112 18.10 -6.77 -13.24
C ASN A 112 16.90 -5.98 -13.77
N LEU A 113 15.74 -6.06 -13.10
CA LEU A 113 14.55 -5.29 -13.45
C LEU A 113 14.67 -3.86 -12.92
N PHE A 114 14.16 -2.89 -13.68
CA PHE A 114 14.00 -1.54 -13.16
C PHE A 114 12.77 -1.51 -12.22
N ALA A 115 12.99 -1.75 -10.93
CA ALA A 115 11.93 -1.81 -9.94
C ALA A 115 12.27 -0.91 -8.74
N SER A 116 11.38 0.02 -8.39
CA SER A 116 11.56 1.00 -7.32
C SER A 116 10.45 0.90 -6.28
N ASN A 117 10.80 1.18 -5.02
CA ASN A 117 9.84 1.32 -3.93
C ASN A 117 9.70 2.80 -3.55
N GLY A 118 8.47 3.28 -3.38
CA GLY A 118 8.20 4.57 -2.74
C GLY A 118 7.61 4.35 -1.36
N ILE A 119 8.27 4.80 -0.31
CA ILE A 119 7.77 4.69 1.06
C ILE A 119 6.81 5.86 1.31
N LEU A 120 5.51 5.57 1.21
CA LEU A 120 4.47 6.57 1.35
C LEU A 120 4.07 6.72 2.81
N PHE A 121 4.16 7.94 3.31
CA PHE A 121 3.57 8.36 4.57
C PHE A 121 2.10 8.76 4.35
N ASN A 122 1.41 9.17 5.41
CA ASN A 122 0.02 9.60 5.30
C ASN A 122 -0.09 10.78 4.33
N HIS A 123 -0.97 10.65 3.36
CA HIS A 123 -1.22 11.67 2.35
C HIS A 123 -2.72 11.78 2.12
N GLU A 124 -3.17 13.00 1.92
CA GLU A 124 -4.58 13.33 1.85
C GLU A 124 -4.92 14.07 0.54
N SER A 125 -6.16 13.93 0.12
CA SER A 125 -6.70 14.66 -1.03
C SER A 125 -8.23 14.74 -0.95
N PRO A 126 -8.89 15.58 -1.77
CA PRO A 126 -10.35 15.58 -1.88
C PRO A 126 -10.94 14.21 -2.29
N ARG A 127 -10.13 13.33 -2.88
CA ARG A 127 -10.51 11.97 -3.29
C ARG A 127 -10.31 10.91 -2.22
N ARG A 128 -9.81 11.29 -1.03
CA ARG A 128 -9.61 10.34 0.07
C ARG A 128 -10.93 9.67 0.46
N GLY A 129 -10.93 8.39 0.70
CA GLY A 129 -12.13 7.65 1.10
C GLY A 129 -12.79 8.21 2.38
N SER A 130 -14.11 8.14 2.46
CA SER A 130 -14.89 8.71 3.57
C SER A 130 -14.70 8.01 4.93
N ASN A 131 -14.12 6.82 4.92
CA ASN A 131 -13.76 6.05 6.12
C ASN A 131 -12.43 6.51 6.76
N PHE A 132 -11.65 7.35 6.07
CA PHE A 132 -10.43 7.92 6.62
C PHE A 132 -10.71 9.19 7.42
N VAL A 133 -9.92 9.41 8.48
CA VAL A 133 -10.19 10.41 9.52
C VAL A 133 -10.33 11.83 8.98
N THR A 134 -9.45 12.27 8.09
CA THR A 134 -9.44 13.63 7.54
C THR A 134 -10.69 13.93 6.71
N ASN A 135 -11.09 13.02 5.80
CA ASN A 135 -12.30 13.20 5.01
C ASN A 135 -13.55 13.11 5.89
N LYS A 136 -13.55 12.23 6.91
CA LYS A 136 -14.62 12.14 7.88
C LYS A 136 -14.77 13.45 8.67
N VAL A 137 -13.69 13.98 9.23
CA VAL A 137 -13.69 15.25 9.96
C VAL A 137 -14.16 16.40 9.07
N ALA A 138 -13.65 16.51 7.85
CA ALA A 138 -14.05 17.57 6.91
C ALA A 138 -15.56 17.53 6.60
N LYS A 139 -16.10 16.35 6.33
CA LYS A 139 -17.53 16.18 6.06
C LYS A 139 -18.40 16.51 7.27
N GLU A 140 -18.02 16.03 8.45
CA GLU A 140 -18.79 16.30 9.67
C GLU A 140 -18.72 17.78 10.09
N ALA A 141 -17.58 18.45 9.91
CA ALA A 141 -17.46 19.89 10.12
C ALA A 141 -18.42 20.69 9.24
N VAL A 142 -18.54 20.32 7.95
CA VAL A 142 -19.52 20.94 7.04
C VAL A 142 -20.96 20.67 7.49
N ARG A 143 -21.26 19.43 7.92
CA ARG A 143 -22.60 19.07 8.43
C ARG A 143 -22.98 19.87 9.68
N ILE A 144 -22.05 20.01 10.63
CA ILE A 144 -22.26 20.82 11.85
C ILE A 144 -22.52 22.28 11.45
N LYS A 145 -21.70 22.85 10.55
CA LYS A 145 -21.88 24.22 10.08
C LYS A 145 -23.23 24.45 9.39
N SER A 146 -23.74 23.45 8.66
CA SER A 146 -25.05 23.52 7.99
C SER A 146 -26.25 23.21 8.93
N VAL A 147 -25.99 23.06 10.23
CA VAL A 147 -27.03 22.75 11.28
C VAL A 147 -27.75 21.43 11.03
N SER A 148 -27.24 20.59 10.15
CA SER A 148 -27.83 19.28 9.85
C SER A 148 -27.41 18.17 10.84
N TYR A 149 -26.42 18.42 11.71
CA TYR A 149 -25.90 17.51 12.72
C TYR A 149 -25.11 18.26 13.80
N THR A 150 -25.22 17.85 15.06
CA THR A 150 -24.58 18.54 16.20
C THR A 150 -23.42 17.78 16.84
N HIS A 151 -23.19 16.53 16.47
CA HIS A 151 -22.15 15.69 17.07
C HIS A 151 -21.19 15.08 16.05
N LEU A 152 -19.88 15.14 16.36
CA LEU A 152 -18.82 14.47 15.63
C LEU A 152 -18.57 13.10 16.26
N THR A 153 -18.90 12.00 15.55
CA THR A 153 -18.46 10.67 15.95
C THR A 153 -17.13 10.35 15.32
N LEU A 154 -16.05 10.48 16.09
CA LEU A 154 -14.73 10.00 15.65
C LEU A 154 -14.68 8.47 15.73
N PRO A 155 -13.96 7.81 14.82
CA PRO A 155 -13.68 6.39 15.00
C PRO A 155 -12.89 6.21 16.29
N THR A 156 -13.24 5.18 17.06
CA THR A 156 -12.43 4.76 18.20
C THR A 156 -11.05 4.41 17.68
N ILE A 157 -10.05 5.18 18.09
CA ILE A 157 -8.65 4.84 17.82
C ILE A 157 -8.36 3.68 18.77
N CYS A 158 -8.39 2.44 18.26
CA CYS A 158 -7.77 1.35 18.98
C CYS A 158 -6.25 1.62 18.90
N SER A 159 -5.71 2.20 19.98
CA SER A 159 -4.28 2.11 20.27
C SER A 159 -3.99 0.63 20.53
N VAL A 160 -3.24 -0.01 19.65
CA VAL A 160 -2.59 -1.30 19.88
C VAL A 160 -1.25 -1.02 20.53
#